data_4dc4f0cdf88baae4b2d963f534b79389
#
_entry.id   4dc4f0cdf88baae4b2d963f534b79389
#
_cell.length_a   1.000
_cell.length_b   1.000
_cell.length_c   1.000
_cell.angle_alpha   90.00
_cell.angle_beta   90.00
_cell.angle_gamma   90.00
#
_symmetry.space_group_name_H-M   'P 1'
#
loop_
_entity.id
_entity.type
_entity.pdbx_description
1 polymer ?
#
loop_
_entity_poly.entity_id
_entity_poly.type
_entity_poly.pdbx_seq_one_letter_code
_entity_poly.pdbx_strand_id
1 'polypeptide(L)'
;MLNFSILGALEIRTPGGQVEIPGDLQRTLVQVLLAGEGRHLSGETLVEEVWGSAPPGNQANALQAHISRIRRRLRALEPERRPSRLVTNPAGYRLVVEDGELDAVNFVRDVQWAEEMLLSDPAGASRLLRSALAMWRGPVFGDLPGGPMCRMVAVRYEEQRLWAMELYFDAELSLGRHKGILAQLRETHIDHPLRERFCEQLMVALYRSGRQVDALATYQNMWKRLSEELGVQPSPSLRRVEHAILSHDPVLTAADATLRQ
;
A
#
# COMPACT_ATOMS: atom_id res chain seq x y z
N MET A 1 -11.78 11.60 -18.20
CA MET A 1 -10.48 11.25 -17.63
C MET A 1 -10.55 9.77 -17.27
N LEU A 2 -9.55 8.97 -17.65
CA LEU A 2 -9.45 7.56 -17.23
C LEU A 2 -8.88 7.48 -15.83
N ASN A 3 -9.42 6.58 -15.01
CA ASN A 3 -8.84 6.25 -13.71
C ASN A 3 -8.46 4.77 -13.70
N PHE A 4 -7.24 4.50 -13.29
CA PHE A 4 -6.69 3.16 -13.13
C PHE A 4 -6.56 2.83 -11.65
N SER A 5 -6.99 1.64 -11.27
CA SER A 5 -6.86 1.18 -9.89
C SER A 5 -6.19 -0.19 -9.87
N ILE A 6 -5.13 -0.28 -9.05
CA ILE A 6 -4.33 -1.49 -8.85
C ILE A 6 -4.16 -1.86 -7.36
N LEU A 7 -4.65 -1.05 -6.44
CA LEU A 7 -4.70 -1.37 -5.01
C LEU A 7 -5.88 -2.33 -4.73
N GLY A 8 -5.85 -3.48 -5.36
CA GLY A 8 -6.86 -4.51 -5.51
C GLY A 8 -6.83 -5.07 -6.91
N ALA A 9 -7.87 -5.76 -7.34
CA ALA A 9 -8.02 -6.16 -8.74
C ALA A 9 -7.99 -4.95 -9.68
N LEU A 10 -7.38 -5.13 -10.86
CA LEU A 10 -7.31 -4.07 -11.86
C LEU A 10 -8.71 -3.57 -12.22
N GLU A 11 -8.94 -2.28 -12.05
CA GLU A 11 -10.11 -1.58 -12.56
C GLU A 11 -9.70 -0.41 -13.44
N ILE A 12 -10.47 -0.18 -14.50
CA ILE A 12 -10.39 1.02 -15.33
C ILE A 12 -11.76 1.68 -15.28
N ARG A 13 -11.80 2.95 -14.91
CA ARG A 13 -13.04 3.72 -14.85
C ARG A 13 -12.98 4.93 -15.76
N THR A 14 -14.13 5.24 -16.36
CA THR A 14 -14.39 6.46 -17.11
C THR A 14 -15.55 7.20 -16.46
N PRO A 15 -15.85 8.43 -16.87
CA PRO A 15 -17.10 9.11 -16.45
C PRO A 15 -18.38 8.30 -16.80
N GLY A 16 -18.29 7.42 -17.80
CA GLY A 16 -19.42 6.54 -18.21
C GLY A 16 -19.50 5.22 -17.44
N GLY A 17 -18.61 4.97 -16.48
CA GLY A 17 -18.61 3.74 -15.67
C GLY A 17 -17.33 2.91 -15.79
N GLN A 18 -17.39 1.70 -15.24
CA GLN A 18 -16.27 0.75 -15.25
C GLN A 18 -16.12 0.11 -16.63
N VAL A 19 -14.87 -0.09 -17.03
CA VAL A 19 -14.49 -0.69 -18.32
C VAL A 19 -13.82 -2.02 -18.06
N GLU A 20 -14.38 -3.08 -18.60
CA GLU A 20 -13.78 -4.41 -18.54
C GLU A 20 -12.68 -4.59 -19.58
N ILE A 21 -11.56 -5.19 -19.16
CA ILE A 21 -10.54 -5.72 -20.05
C ILE A 21 -10.74 -7.25 -20.11
N PRO A 22 -11.13 -7.81 -21.27
CA PRO A 22 -11.39 -9.23 -21.38
C PRO A 22 -10.09 -10.03 -21.40
N GLY A 23 -10.10 -11.12 -20.65
CA GLY A 23 -9.01 -12.12 -20.61
C GLY A 23 -7.82 -11.71 -19.73
N ASP A 24 -7.32 -12.70 -19.00
CA ASP A 24 -6.29 -12.53 -17.98
C ASP A 24 -4.99 -11.97 -18.56
N LEU A 25 -4.54 -12.45 -19.72
CA LEU A 25 -3.33 -11.96 -20.38
C LEU A 25 -3.38 -10.46 -20.70
N GLN A 26 -4.54 -9.94 -21.11
CA GLN A 26 -4.67 -8.50 -21.37
C GLN A 26 -4.71 -7.71 -20.07
N ARG A 27 -5.38 -8.22 -19.02
CA ARG A 27 -5.40 -7.62 -17.70
C ARG A 27 -3.99 -7.57 -17.11
N THR A 28 -3.27 -8.71 -17.12
CA THR A 28 -1.88 -8.77 -16.66
C THR A 28 -0.99 -7.80 -17.43
N LEU A 29 -1.11 -7.72 -18.75
CA LEU A 29 -0.30 -6.80 -19.56
C LEU A 29 -0.56 -5.32 -19.21
N VAL A 30 -1.80 -4.95 -18.92
CA VAL A 30 -2.11 -3.58 -18.46
C VAL A 30 -1.55 -3.34 -17.04
N GLN A 31 -1.67 -4.31 -16.15
CA GLN A 31 -1.07 -4.24 -14.80
C GLN A 31 0.44 -4.05 -14.86
N VAL A 32 1.14 -4.83 -15.70
CA VAL A 32 2.60 -4.70 -15.92
C VAL A 32 2.96 -3.30 -16.42
N LEU A 33 2.19 -2.78 -17.38
CA LEU A 33 2.42 -1.43 -17.91
C LEU A 33 2.17 -0.34 -16.85
N LEU A 34 1.17 -0.53 -15.97
CA LEU A 34 0.91 0.38 -14.83
C LEU A 34 2.00 0.26 -13.77
N ALA A 35 2.46 -0.97 -13.46
CA ALA A 35 3.59 -1.22 -12.57
C ALA A 35 4.90 -0.58 -13.06
N GLY A 36 5.02 -0.35 -14.37
CA GLY A 36 6.10 0.40 -14.97
C GLY A 36 6.13 1.90 -14.61
N GLU A 37 5.04 2.46 -14.06
CA GLU A 37 4.94 3.85 -13.60
C GLU A 37 5.43 4.87 -14.67
N GLY A 38 4.95 4.71 -15.90
CA GLY A 38 5.31 5.58 -17.02
C GLY A 38 6.68 5.33 -17.64
N ARG A 39 7.44 4.34 -17.18
CA ARG A 39 8.69 3.90 -17.82
C ARG A 39 8.41 3.07 -19.07
N HIS A 40 9.37 3.05 -20.02
CA HIS A 40 9.33 2.11 -21.13
C HIS A 40 9.79 0.72 -20.66
N LEU A 41 8.96 -0.29 -20.96
CA LEU A 41 9.25 -1.69 -20.68
C LEU A 41 9.58 -2.39 -22.00
N SER A 42 10.70 -3.15 -22.03
CA SER A 42 11.09 -3.90 -23.21
C SER A 42 10.08 -4.99 -23.56
N GLY A 43 10.07 -5.45 -24.80
CA GLY A 43 9.25 -6.59 -25.21
C GLY A 43 9.58 -7.87 -24.44
N GLU A 44 10.84 -8.08 -24.11
CA GLU A 44 11.34 -9.21 -23.30
C GLU A 44 10.78 -9.16 -21.88
N THR A 45 10.86 -8.00 -21.21
CA THR A 45 10.27 -7.79 -19.89
C THR A 45 8.77 -8.08 -19.90
N LEU A 46 8.04 -7.56 -20.89
CA LEU A 46 6.60 -7.80 -20.99
C LEU A 46 6.25 -9.27 -21.21
N VAL A 47 7.07 -9.99 -22.00
CA VAL A 47 6.90 -11.44 -22.22
C VAL A 47 7.14 -12.21 -20.93
N GLU A 48 8.22 -11.92 -20.21
CA GLU A 48 8.54 -12.55 -18.93
C GLU A 48 7.44 -12.30 -17.89
N GLU A 49 6.99 -11.06 -17.77
CA GLU A 49 5.95 -10.69 -16.80
C GLU A 49 4.58 -11.33 -17.08
N VAL A 50 4.24 -11.53 -18.35
CA VAL A 50 2.91 -12.03 -18.78
C VAL A 50 2.86 -13.54 -18.89
N TRP A 51 3.93 -14.18 -19.39
CA TRP A 51 3.96 -15.63 -19.67
C TRP A 51 4.95 -16.42 -18.81
N GLY A 52 5.87 -15.72 -18.10
CA GLY A 52 6.88 -16.40 -17.27
C GLY A 52 7.70 -17.42 -18.08
N SER A 53 7.75 -18.65 -17.57
CA SER A 53 8.53 -19.75 -18.18
C SER A 53 7.85 -20.44 -19.38
N ALA A 54 6.59 -20.07 -19.71
CA ALA A 54 5.79 -20.73 -20.75
C ALA A 54 5.30 -19.76 -21.85
N PRO A 55 6.21 -19.01 -22.52
CA PRO A 55 5.81 -18.11 -23.59
C PRO A 55 5.33 -18.91 -24.84
N PRO A 56 4.44 -18.32 -25.65
CA PRO A 56 4.04 -18.94 -26.92
C PRO A 56 5.21 -18.99 -27.92
N GLY A 57 5.17 -19.95 -28.86
CA GLY A 57 6.27 -20.15 -29.84
C GLY A 57 6.63 -18.91 -30.66
N ASN A 58 5.68 -18.01 -30.93
CA ASN A 58 5.95 -16.69 -31.51
C ASN A 58 5.51 -15.58 -30.52
N GLN A 59 6.30 -15.44 -29.46
CA GLN A 59 6.04 -14.50 -28.36
C GLN A 59 5.98 -13.03 -28.83
N ALA A 60 6.79 -12.63 -29.80
CA ALA A 60 6.82 -11.26 -30.30
C ALA A 60 5.49 -10.90 -31.01
N ASN A 61 5.01 -11.78 -31.89
CA ASN A 61 3.73 -11.56 -32.56
C ASN A 61 2.54 -11.62 -31.60
N ALA A 62 2.56 -12.55 -30.62
CA ALA A 62 1.54 -12.63 -29.58
C ALA A 62 1.47 -11.34 -28.76
N LEU A 63 2.62 -10.83 -28.29
CA LEU A 63 2.70 -9.56 -27.57
C LEU A 63 2.15 -8.41 -28.41
N GLN A 64 2.59 -8.27 -29.66
CA GLN A 64 2.11 -7.20 -30.56
C GLN A 64 0.59 -7.28 -30.78
N ALA A 65 0.02 -8.48 -30.89
CA ALA A 65 -1.42 -8.67 -31.02
C ALA A 65 -2.18 -8.17 -29.78
N HIS A 66 -1.69 -8.50 -28.56
CA HIS A 66 -2.28 -8.03 -27.32
C HIS A 66 -2.12 -6.51 -27.17
N ILE A 67 -0.95 -5.95 -27.41
CA ILE A 67 -0.70 -4.50 -27.42
C ILE A 67 -1.66 -3.77 -28.37
N SER A 68 -1.86 -4.30 -29.57
CA SER A 68 -2.76 -3.71 -30.57
C SER A 68 -4.22 -3.71 -30.09
N ARG A 69 -4.67 -4.79 -29.44
CA ARG A 69 -6.03 -4.89 -28.88
C ARG A 69 -6.23 -3.88 -27.73
N ILE A 70 -5.27 -3.80 -26.80
CA ILE A 70 -5.31 -2.84 -25.68
C ILE A 70 -5.30 -1.41 -26.22
N ARG A 71 -4.41 -1.09 -27.18
CA ARG A 71 -4.36 0.24 -27.82
C ARG A 71 -5.67 0.63 -28.46
N ARG A 72 -6.31 -0.28 -29.20
CA ARG A 72 -7.62 -0.05 -29.83
C ARG A 72 -8.67 0.25 -28.79
N ARG A 73 -8.68 -0.49 -27.68
CA ARG A 73 -9.64 -0.31 -26.59
C ARG A 73 -9.46 1.04 -25.90
N LEU A 74 -8.22 1.39 -25.52
CA LEU A 74 -7.93 2.69 -24.92
C LEU A 74 -8.29 3.86 -25.83
N ARG A 75 -8.05 3.73 -27.16
CA ARG A 75 -8.48 4.74 -28.15
C ARG A 75 -10.01 4.88 -28.23
N ALA A 76 -10.74 3.80 -28.09
CA ALA A 76 -12.21 3.85 -28.08
C ALA A 76 -12.77 4.58 -26.85
N LEU A 77 -12.04 4.52 -25.71
CA LEU A 77 -12.42 5.22 -24.49
C LEU A 77 -12.07 6.73 -24.51
N GLU A 78 -11.05 7.09 -25.31
CA GLU A 78 -10.58 8.49 -25.45
C GLU A 78 -10.33 8.80 -26.93
N PRO A 79 -11.40 8.94 -27.76
CA PRO A 79 -11.28 9.11 -29.20
C PRO A 79 -10.54 10.39 -29.59
N GLU A 80 -10.62 11.42 -28.78
CA GLU A 80 -10.00 12.72 -29.04
C GLU A 80 -8.52 12.79 -28.58
N ARG A 81 -8.06 11.79 -27.83
CA ARG A 81 -6.70 11.82 -27.28
C ARG A 81 -5.65 11.58 -28.37
N ARG A 82 -4.68 12.50 -28.47
CA ARG A 82 -3.49 12.38 -29.31
C ARG A 82 -2.26 12.85 -28.54
N PRO A 83 -1.15 12.11 -28.52
CA PRO A 83 -0.97 10.72 -28.98
C PRO A 83 -1.73 9.69 -28.13
N SER A 84 -1.77 8.43 -28.62
CA SER A 84 -2.38 7.32 -27.87
C SER A 84 -1.70 7.11 -26.51
N ARG A 85 -2.46 6.70 -25.50
CA ARG A 85 -1.91 6.36 -24.17
C ARG A 85 -0.84 5.26 -24.21
N LEU A 86 -1.02 4.26 -25.07
CA LEU A 86 -0.06 3.17 -25.24
C LEU A 86 0.95 3.54 -26.33
N VAL A 87 2.11 4.02 -25.88
CA VAL A 87 3.22 4.48 -26.75
C VAL A 87 4.17 3.31 -27.02
N THR A 88 4.69 3.25 -28.24
CA THR A 88 5.76 2.32 -28.65
C THR A 88 6.93 3.11 -29.19
N ASN A 89 8.14 2.77 -28.77
CA ASN A 89 9.40 3.30 -29.31
C ASN A 89 10.46 2.18 -29.35
N PRO A 90 11.68 2.43 -29.81
CA PRO A 90 12.74 1.41 -29.82
C PRO A 90 13.09 0.84 -28.44
N ALA A 91 12.85 1.58 -27.33
CA ALA A 91 13.08 1.11 -25.98
C ALA A 91 11.94 0.21 -25.44
N GLY A 92 10.81 0.10 -26.16
CA GLY A 92 9.70 -0.75 -25.79
C GLY A 92 8.36 -0.05 -25.72
N TYR A 93 7.53 -0.42 -24.76
CA TYR A 93 6.15 -0.01 -24.59
C TYR A 93 5.96 0.77 -23.28
N ARG A 94 5.14 1.81 -23.33
CA ARG A 94 4.81 2.64 -22.16
C ARG A 94 3.32 2.96 -22.16
N LEU A 95 2.69 2.82 -21.01
CA LEU A 95 1.35 3.37 -20.78
C LEU A 95 1.48 4.76 -20.16
N VAL A 96 0.92 5.75 -20.82
CA VAL A 96 0.85 7.12 -20.31
C VAL A 96 -0.30 7.23 -19.33
N VAL A 97 0.01 7.55 -18.10
CA VAL A 97 -0.93 7.82 -17.01
C VAL A 97 -0.69 9.24 -16.54
N GLU A 98 -1.72 10.06 -16.49
CA GLU A 98 -1.61 11.45 -16.06
C GLU A 98 -1.71 11.53 -14.52
N ASP A 99 -1.32 12.70 -13.98
CA ASP A 99 -1.42 12.94 -12.54
C ASP A 99 -2.85 12.74 -12.04
N GLY A 100 -2.98 12.01 -10.94
CA GLY A 100 -4.28 11.71 -10.33
C GLY A 100 -5.05 10.52 -10.94
N GLU A 101 -4.56 9.91 -12.03
CA GLU A 101 -5.26 8.82 -12.71
C GLU A 101 -4.95 7.42 -12.14
N LEU A 102 -3.90 7.23 -11.34
CA LEU A 102 -3.52 5.94 -10.75
C LEU A 102 -3.68 5.98 -9.22
N ASP A 103 -4.53 5.12 -8.69
CA ASP A 103 -4.81 5.02 -7.25
C ASP A 103 -3.55 4.81 -6.40
N ALA A 104 -2.64 3.95 -6.84
CA ALA A 104 -1.41 3.66 -6.11
C ALA A 104 -0.47 4.88 -6.01
N VAL A 105 -0.38 5.70 -7.05
CA VAL A 105 0.41 6.95 -7.03
C VAL A 105 -0.27 7.99 -6.13
N ASN A 106 -1.59 8.11 -6.24
CA ASN A 106 -2.37 9.00 -5.39
C ASN A 106 -2.24 8.61 -3.92
N PHE A 107 -2.32 7.31 -3.62
CA PHE A 107 -2.12 6.79 -2.27
C PHE A 107 -0.78 7.21 -1.66
N VAL A 108 0.33 6.99 -2.39
CA VAL A 108 1.68 7.36 -1.90
C VAL A 108 1.78 8.87 -1.65
N ARG A 109 1.29 9.68 -2.59
CA ARG A 109 1.25 11.15 -2.44
C ARG A 109 0.46 11.57 -1.21
N ASP A 110 -0.72 11.01 -1.01
CA ASP A 110 -1.61 11.37 0.10
C ASP A 110 -1.02 10.94 1.45
N VAL A 111 -0.30 9.81 1.50
CA VAL A 111 0.45 9.36 2.69
C VAL A 111 1.59 10.32 3.02
N GLN A 112 2.37 10.76 2.02
CA GLN A 112 3.45 11.73 2.21
C GLN A 112 2.93 13.07 2.75
N TRP A 113 1.86 13.59 2.18
CA TRP A 113 1.23 14.82 2.70
C TRP A 113 0.71 14.67 4.12
N ALA A 114 0.10 13.55 4.44
CA ALA A 114 -0.36 13.28 5.79
C ALA A 114 0.79 13.19 6.79
N GLU A 115 1.94 12.62 6.41
CA GLU A 115 3.13 12.57 7.24
C GLU A 115 3.66 13.98 7.56
N GLU A 116 3.73 14.86 6.56
CA GLU A 116 4.14 16.26 6.75
C GLU A 116 3.18 17.02 7.67
N MET A 117 1.88 16.70 7.62
CA MET A 117 0.85 17.33 8.45
C MET A 117 0.81 16.79 9.89
N LEU A 118 1.39 15.62 10.16
CA LEU A 118 1.13 14.85 11.39
C LEU A 118 1.37 15.65 12.69
N LEU A 119 2.40 16.49 12.72
CA LEU A 119 2.73 17.30 13.89
C LEU A 119 1.90 18.58 14.01
N SER A 120 1.54 19.19 12.89
CA SER A 120 0.85 20.50 12.85
C SER A 120 -0.67 20.37 12.82
N ASP A 121 -1.21 19.36 12.13
CA ASP A 121 -2.64 19.06 12.02
C ASP A 121 -2.88 17.54 12.05
N PRO A 122 -2.76 16.89 13.21
CA PRO A 122 -3.01 15.45 13.32
C PRO A 122 -4.45 15.06 12.93
N ALA A 123 -5.43 15.97 13.06
CA ALA A 123 -6.79 15.72 12.64
C ALA A 123 -6.93 15.69 11.12
N GLY A 124 -6.26 16.60 10.41
CA GLY A 124 -6.15 16.60 8.95
C GLY A 124 -5.42 15.36 8.45
N ALA A 125 -4.27 15.03 9.05
CA ALA A 125 -3.49 13.84 8.72
C ALA A 125 -4.33 12.56 8.88
N SER A 126 -5.04 12.40 10.00
CA SER A 126 -5.93 11.24 10.21
C SER A 126 -7.02 11.11 9.14
N ARG A 127 -7.68 12.23 8.75
CA ARG A 127 -8.69 12.20 7.69
C ARG A 127 -8.10 11.79 6.35
N LEU A 128 -6.94 12.36 6.00
CA LEU A 128 -6.26 12.05 4.74
C LEU A 128 -5.80 10.60 4.67
N LEU A 129 -5.17 10.08 5.74
CA LEU A 129 -4.74 8.68 5.84
C LEU A 129 -5.92 7.70 5.76
N ARG A 130 -7.03 8.02 6.41
CA ARG A 130 -8.25 7.19 6.31
C ARG A 130 -8.78 7.14 4.88
N SER A 131 -8.78 8.27 4.17
CA SER A 131 -9.17 8.33 2.77
C SER A 131 -8.21 7.54 1.88
N ALA A 132 -6.90 7.69 2.10
CA ALA A 132 -5.87 6.96 1.36
C ALA A 132 -5.98 5.44 1.58
N LEU A 133 -6.10 4.99 2.83
CA LEU A 133 -6.28 3.57 3.16
C LEU A 133 -7.58 2.97 2.58
N ALA A 134 -8.63 3.78 2.42
CA ALA A 134 -9.88 3.35 1.78
C ALA A 134 -9.75 3.10 0.27
N MET A 135 -8.66 3.50 -0.39
CA MET A 135 -8.38 3.15 -1.79
C MET A 135 -8.07 1.66 -1.96
N TRP A 136 -7.67 0.98 -0.88
CA TRP A 136 -7.33 -0.43 -0.89
C TRP A 136 -8.58 -1.30 -0.91
N ARG A 137 -8.70 -2.15 -1.94
CA ARG A 137 -9.83 -3.06 -2.18
C ARG A 137 -9.44 -4.54 -2.04
N GLY A 138 -8.15 -4.82 -1.81
CA GLY A 138 -7.56 -6.15 -1.68
C GLY A 138 -6.06 -6.13 -1.96
N PRO A 139 -5.42 -7.29 -2.17
CA PRO A 139 -4.01 -7.37 -2.55
C PRO A 139 -3.74 -6.61 -3.84
N VAL A 140 -2.55 -6.00 -3.95
CA VAL A 140 -2.14 -5.28 -5.17
C VAL A 140 -2.23 -6.23 -6.37
N PHE A 141 -2.87 -5.77 -7.45
CA PHE A 141 -3.18 -6.53 -8.67
C PHE A 141 -4.23 -7.65 -8.50
N GLY A 142 -4.81 -7.85 -7.28
CA GLY A 142 -5.81 -8.89 -7.03
C GLY A 142 -5.27 -10.31 -7.26
N ASP A 143 -6.05 -11.13 -7.95
CA ASP A 143 -5.72 -12.55 -8.20
C ASP A 143 -4.74 -12.78 -9.38
N LEU A 144 -4.30 -11.71 -10.05
CA LEU A 144 -3.36 -11.76 -11.17
C LEU A 144 -2.07 -11.00 -10.83
N PRO A 145 -1.19 -11.57 -10.01
CA PRO A 145 -0.04 -10.84 -9.45
C PRO A 145 1.04 -10.49 -10.48
N GLY A 146 0.97 -11.00 -11.71
CA GLY A 146 2.00 -10.80 -12.73
C GLY A 146 3.32 -11.52 -12.45
N GLY A 147 4.38 -11.10 -13.13
CA GLY A 147 5.72 -11.65 -12.99
C GLY A 147 6.55 -11.02 -11.85
N PRO A 148 7.90 -11.19 -11.90
CA PRO A 148 8.79 -10.73 -10.82
C PRO A 148 8.72 -9.24 -10.54
N MET A 149 8.64 -8.38 -11.57
CA MET A 149 8.55 -6.93 -11.41
C MET A 149 7.24 -6.54 -10.71
N CYS A 150 6.10 -7.10 -11.14
CA CYS A 150 4.82 -6.83 -10.50
C CYS A 150 4.81 -7.26 -9.03
N ARG A 151 5.41 -8.41 -8.70
CA ARG A 151 5.54 -8.85 -7.30
C ARG A 151 6.38 -7.89 -6.46
N MET A 152 7.52 -7.38 -6.99
CA MET A 152 8.31 -6.35 -6.28
C MET A 152 7.51 -5.07 -6.06
N VAL A 153 6.75 -4.63 -7.05
CA VAL A 153 5.89 -3.45 -6.95
C VAL A 153 4.80 -3.67 -5.92
N ALA A 154 4.19 -4.86 -5.87
CA ALA A 154 3.19 -5.21 -4.87
C ALA A 154 3.77 -5.16 -3.45
N VAL A 155 4.93 -5.76 -3.20
CA VAL A 155 5.63 -5.70 -1.90
C VAL A 155 5.90 -4.25 -1.49
N ARG A 156 6.37 -3.40 -2.41
CA ARG A 156 6.62 -1.99 -2.12
C ARG A 156 5.34 -1.25 -1.69
N TYR A 157 4.22 -1.45 -2.38
CA TYR A 157 2.96 -0.80 -2.02
C TYR A 157 2.39 -1.35 -0.71
N GLU A 158 2.50 -2.66 -0.44
CA GLU A 158 2.10 -3.23 0.87
C GLU A 158 2.91 -2.62 2.02
N GLU A 159 4.22 -2.42 1.88
CA GLU A 159 5.02 -1.69 2.89
C GLU A 159 4.56 -0.24 3.06
N GLN A 160 4.21 0.46 1.99
CA GLN A 160 3.62 1.80 2.06
C GLN A 160 2.26 1.80 2.78
N ARG A 161 1.46 0.74 2.59
CA ARG A 161 0.20 0.57 3.31
C ARG A 161 0.41 0.42 4.82
N LEU A 162 1.35 -0.44 5.21
CA LEU A 162 1.68 -0.63 6.62
C LEU A 162 2.19 0.66 7.25
N TRP A 163 3.03 1.41 6.54
CA TRP A 163 3.48 2.73 6.96
C TRP A 163 2.32 3.72 7.14
N ALA A 164 1.39 3.76 6.20
CA ALA A 164 0.20 4.60 6.30
C ALA A 164 -0.67 4.24 7.51
N MET A 165 -0.79 2.94 7.85
CA MET A 165 -1.49 2.49 9.05
C MET A 165 -0.79 2.93 10.33
N GLU A 166 0.53 2.86 10.40
CA GLU A 166 1.31 3.39 11.54
C GLU A 166 1.05 4.89 11.74
N LEU A 167 1.13 5.68 10.66
CA LEU A 167 0.85 7.11 10.69
C LEU A 167 -0.59 7.41 11.14
N TYR A 168 -1.56 6.63 10.65
CA TYR A 168 -2.96 6.77 11.04
C TYR A 168 -3.16 6.52 12.54
N PHE A 169 -2.57 5.46 13.07
CA PHE A 169 -2.66 5.17 14.50
C PHE A 169 -1.94 6.23 15.34
N ASP A 170 -0.79 6.74 14.89
CA ASP A 170 -0.10 7.84 15.56
C ASP A 170 -0.97 9.11 15.61
N ALA A 171 -1.62 9.47 14.49
CA ALA A 171 -2.53 10.61 14.44
C ALA A 171 -3.71 10.45 15.42
N GLU A 172 -4.34 9.28 15.44
CA GLU A 172 -5.48 9.01 16.34
C GLU A 172 -5.06 8.98 17.82
N LEU A 173 -3.86 8.44 18.12
CA LEU A 173 -3.29 8.47 19.46
C LEU A 173 -2.98 9.90 19.92
N SER A 174 -2.42 10.74 19.04
CA SER A 174 -2.15 12.16 19.33
C SER A 174 -3.44 12.94 19.61
N LEU A 175 -4.54 12.57 18.95
CA LEU A 175 -5.87 13.15 19.18
C LEU A 175 -6.60 12.59 20.42
N GLY A 176 -5.98 11.67 21.17
CA GLY A 176 -6.63 11.01 22.31
C GLY A 176 -7.73 10.02 21.94
N ARG A 177 -7.85 9.66 20.66
CA ARG A 177 -8.91 8.77 20.13
C ARG A 177 -8.58 7.28 20.23
N HIS A 178 -7.74 6.91 21.20
CA HIS A 178 -7.21 5.55 21.41
C HIS A 178 -8.30 4.47 21.48
N LYS A 179 -9.48 4.77 22.05
CA LYS A 179 -10.60 3.80 22.16
C LYS A 179 -11.16 3.43 20.78
N GLY A 180 -11.22 4.40 19.87
CA GLY A 180 -11.80 4.22 18.53
C GLY A 180 -10.99 3.30 17.63
N ILE A 181 -9.66 3.27 17.82
CA ILE A 181 -8.75 2.46 16.99
C ILE A 181 -8.38 1.10 17.60
N LEU A 182 -8.76 0.85 18.86
CA LEU A 182 -8.22 -0.29 19.62
C LEU A 182 -8.51 -1.66 18.95
N ALA A 183 -9.69 -1.84 18.38
CA ALA A 183 -10.07 -3.07 17.70
C ALA A 183 -9.23 -3.25 16.43
N GLN A 184 -9.20 -2.24 15.56
CA GLN A 184 -8.43 -2.27 14.32
C GLN A 184 -6.93 -2.45 14.57
N LEU A 185 -6.37 -1.74 15.56
CA LEU A 185 -4.96 -1.85 15.91
C LEU A 185 -4.60 -3.25 16.44
N ARG A 186 -5.52 -3.88 17.18
CA ARG A 186 -5.34 -5.27 17.65
C ARG A 186 -5.34 -6.25 16.49
N GLU A 187 -6.27 -6.13 15.55
CA GLU A 187 -6.31 -6.95 14.32
C GLU A 187 -5.02 -6.77 13.51
N THR A 188 -4.61 -5.52 13.27
CA THR A 188 -3.36 -5.21 12.56
C THR A 188 -2.13 -5.83 13.23
N HIS A 189 -2.05 -5.76 14.58
CA HIS A 189 -0.95 -6.37 15.33
C HIS A 189 -0.95 -7.92 15.23
N ILE A 190 -2.12 -8.55 15.15
CA ILE A 190 -2.25 -10.00 14.94
C ILE A 190 -1.77 -10.39 13.53
N ASP A 191 -2.16 -9.61 12.51
CA ASP A 191 -1.80 -9.86 11.11
C ASP A 191 -0.30 -9.61 10.84
N HIS A 192 0.32 -8.68 11.59
CA HIS A 192 1.73 -8.30 11.46
C HIS A 192 2.50 -8.47 12.79
N PRO A 193 2.64 -9.72 13.26
CA PRO A 193 3.03 -10.02 14.63
C PRO A 193 4.48 -9.70 14.98
N LEU A 194 5.35 -9.46 13.98
CA LEU A 194 6.76 -9.08 14.18
C LEU A 194 7.01 -7.57 13.97
N ARG A 195 5.95 -6.81 13.65
CA ARG A 195 6.09 -5.36 13.46
C ARG A 195 5.92 -4.66 14.80
N GLU A 196 7.06 -4.37 15.44
CA GLU A 196 7.12 -3.82 16.80
C GLU A 196 6.35 -2.49 16.95
N ARG A 197 6.27 -1.68 15.87
CA ARG A 197 5.55 -0.41 15.91
C ARG A 197 4.06 -0.57 16.23
N PHE A 198 3.39 -1.57 15.66
CA PHE A 198 1.99 -1.85 16.00
C PHE A 198 1.84 -2.35 17.45
N CYS A 199 2.84 -3.08 17.96
CA CYS A 199 2.89 -3.46 19.38
C CYS A 199 2.99 -2.22 20.29
N GLU A 200 3.90 -1.29 20.01
CA GLU A 200 4.06 -0.03 20.75
C GLU A 200 2.74 0.76 20.81
N GLN A 201 2.14 0.98 19.65
CA GLN A 201 0.88 1.72 19.50
C GLN A 201 -0.27 1.04 20.27
N LEU A 202 -0.36 -0.29 20.19
CA LEU A 202 -1.36 -1.08 20.92
C LEU A 202 -1.16 -0.98 22.43
N MET A 203 0.08 -1.08 22.91
CA MET A 203 0.40 -0.91 24.35
C MET A 203 -0.04 0.46 24.86
N VAL A 204 0.23 1.53 24.10
CA VAL A 204 -0.18 2.90 24.47
C VAL A 204 -1.69 3.04 24.48
N ALA A 205 -2.39 2.52 23.45
CA ALA A 205 -3.84 2.55 23.35
C ALA A 205 -4.52 1.79 24.51
N LEU A 206 -3.99 0.63 24.87
CA LEU A 206 -4.46 -0.17 26.02
C LEU A 206 -4.23 0.56 27.33
N TYR A 207 -3.02 1.09 27.58
CA TYR A 207 -2.68 1.83 28.79
C TYR A 207 -3.58 3.04 29.00
N ARG A 208 -3.77 3.87 27.96
CA ARG A 208 -4.68 5.03 27.99
C ARG A 208 -6.16 4.62 28.18
N SER A 209 -6.50 3.39 27.90
CA SER A 209 -7.83 2.81 28.17
C SER A 209 -7.97 2.21 29.57
N GLY A 210 -6.98 2.39 30.48
CA GLY A 210 -6.95 1.82 31.83
C GLY A 210 -6.63 0.31 31.86
N ARG A 211 -6.15 -0.26 30.75
CA ARG A 211 -5.87 -1.69 30.59
C ARG A 211 -4.38 -1.98 30.65
N GLN A 212 -3.75 -1.55 31.76
CA GLN A 212 -2.30 -1.67 31.95
C GLN A 212 -1.82 -3.14 31.87
N VAL A 213 -2.55 -4.08 32.47
CA VAL A 213 -2.19 -5.51 32.47
C VAL A 213 -2.14 -6.04 31.05
N ASP A 214 -3.14 -5.69 30.21
CA ASP A 214 -3.19 -6.12 28.82
C ASP A 214 -2.04 -5.50 27.99
N ALA A 215 -1.67 -4.24 28.27
CA ALA A 215 -0.55 -3.59 27.62
C ALA A 215 0.78 -4.32 27.90
N LEU A 216 1.05 -4.66 29.16
CA LEU A 216 2.25 -5.41 29.53
C LEU A 216 2.23 -6.85 29.01
N ALA A 217 1.07 -7.51 28.98
CA ALA A 217 0.93 -8.82 28.36
C ALA A 217 1.23 -8.77 26.84
N THR A 218 0.85 -7.69 26.15
CA THR A 218 1.17 -7.48 24.73
C THR A 218 2.69 -7.41 24.52
N TYR A 219 3.40 -6.66 25.37
CA TYR A 219 4.87 -6.62 25.35
C TYR A 219 5.51 -7.98 25.58
N GLN A 220 5.07 -8.71 26.62
CA GLN A 220 5.62 -10.02 26.95
C GLN A 220 5.44 -11.02 25.81
N ASN A 221 4.29 -11.00 25.15
CA ASN A 221 4.03 -11.86 23.97
C ASN A 221 4.96 -11.51 22.80
N MET A 222 5.20 -10.21 22.55
CA MET A 222 6.15 -9.77 21.52
C MET A 222 7.58 -10.18 21.89
N TRP A 223 8.00 -9.93 23.13
CA TRP A 223 9.33 -10.32 23.61
C TRP A 223 9.58 -11.81 23.42
N LYS A 224 8.62 -12.65 23.86
CA LYS A 224 8.70 -14.09 23.72
C LYS A 224 8.85 -14.52 22.25
N ARG A 225 8.05 -13.94 21.36
CA ARG A 225 8.09 -14.24 19.93
C ARG A 225 9.42 -13.85 19.29
N LEU A 226 9.92 -12.61 19.56
CA LEU A 226 11.21 -12.15 19.04
C LEU A 226 12.38 -13.03 19.55
N SER A 227 12.33 -13.44 20.82
CA SER A 227 13.37 -14.30 21.41
C SER A 227 13.33 -15.73 20.87
N GLU A 228 12.13 -16.34 20.76
CA GLU A 228 11.98 -17.74 20.36
C GLU A 228 12.09 -17.94 18.83
N GLU A 229 11.53 -17.03 18.01
CA GLU A 229 11.50 -17.19 16.56
C GLU A 229 12.76 -16.61 15.89
N LEU A 230 13.32 -15.50 16.41
CA LEU A 230 14.40 -14.76 15.78
C LEU A 230 15.68 -14.68 16.62
N GLY A 231 15.65 -15.04 17.91
CA GLY A 231 16.79 -14.95 18.80
C GLY A 231 17.20 -13.52 19.11
N VAL A 232 16.32 -12.53 18.94
CA VAL A 232 16.61 -11.10 19.14
C VAL A 232 15.82 -10.52 20.32
N GLN A 233 16.31 -9.39 20.84
CA GLN A 233 15.63 -8.63 21.88
C GLN A 233 14.73 -7.56 21.25
N PRO A 234 13.64 -7.14 21.94
CA PRO A 234 12.83 -6.00 21.51
C PRO A 234 13.66 -4.73 21.27
N SER A 235 13.21 -3.91 20.32
CA SER A 235 13.84 -2.63 20.00
C SER A 235 13.94 -1.72 21.24
N PRO A 236 14.89 -0.77 21.26
CA PRO A 236 14.96 0.23 22.31
C PRO A 236 13.65 1.04 22.46
N SER A 237 12.95 1.29 21.36
CA SER A 237 11.67 2.00 21.36
C SER A 237 10.59 1.24 22.13
N LEU A 238 10.40 -0.04 21.79
CA LEU A 238 9.40 -0.88 22.45
C LEU A 238 9.69 -1.05 23.95
N ARG A 239 10.98 -1.20 24.35
CA ARG A 239 11.39 -1.24 25.76
C ARG A 239 11.13 0.07 26.48
N ARG A 240 11.30 1.24 25.83
CA ARG A 240 10.95 2.53 26.43
C ARG A 240 9.47 2.61 26.75
N VAL A 241 8.60 2.13 25.85
CA VAL A 241 7.14 2.11 26.10
C VAL A 241 6.79 1.22 27.29
N GLU A 242 7.38 0.03 27.41
CA GLU A 242 7.19 -0.85 28.58
C GLU A 242 7.60 -0.14 29.87
N HIS A 243 8.81 0.43 29.89
CA HIS A 243 9.32 1.14 31.08
C HIS A 243 8.43 2.32 31.47
N ALA A 244 7.97 3.09 30.49
CA ALA A 244 7.06 4.21 30.73
C ALA A 244 5.71 3.74 31.33
N ILE A 245 5.19 2.59 30.91
CA ILE A 245 3.96 1.99 31.48
C ILE A 245 4.20 1.54 32.93
N LEU A 246 5.35 0.91 33.21
CA LEU A 246 5.69 0.42 34.55
C LEU A 246 5.92 1.58 35.55
N SER A 247 6.52 2.67 35.08
CA SER A 247 6.80 3.87 35.91
C SER A 247 5.64 4.86 35.97
N HIS A 248 4.51 4.58 35.28
CA HIS A 248 3.38 5.52 35.13
C HIS A 248 3.81 6.89 34.60
N ASP A 249 4.71 6.89 33.60
CA ASP A 249 5.25 8.12 33.04
C ASP A 249 4.13 8.98 32.43
N PRO A 250 4.00 10.27 32.85
CA PRO A 250 2.99 11.18 32.28
C PRO A 250 3.06 11.34 30.78
N VAL A 251 4.21 11.11 30.15
CA VAL A 251 4.38 11.16 28.69
C VAL A 251 3.39 10.26 27.95
N LEU A 252 3.01 9.13 28.52
CA LEU A 252 2.05 8.22 27.91
C LEU A 252 0.61 8.75 27.94
N THR A 253 0.28 9.67 28.85
CA THR A 253 -1.08 10.23 29.00
C THR A 253 -1.24 11.55 28.27
N ALA A 254 -0.14 12.24 27.93
CA ALA A 254 -0.16 13.49 27.18
C ALA A 254 -0.63 13.24 25.75
N ALA A 255 -1.62 14.02 25.30
CA ALA A 255 -2.13 13.93 23.92
C ALA A 255 -1.05 14.29 22.87
N ASP A 256 -0.11 15.18 23.25
CA ASP A 256 0.96 15.68 22.36
C ASP A 256 2.26 14.85 22.38
N ALA A 257 2.31 13.73 23.10
CA ALA A 257 3.52 12.92 23.18
C ALA A 257 3.72 12.12 21.89
N THR A 258 4.45 12.68 20.97
CA THR A 258 4.96 11.99 19.78
C THR A 258 5.98 10.93 20.23
N LEU A 259 5.62 9.65 20.17
CA LEU A 259 6.51 8.51 20.49
C LEU A 259 7.62 8.30 19.42
N ARG A 260 8.00 9.38 18.73
CA ARG A 260 8.99 9.42 17.64
C ARG A 260 10.27 10.14 18.07
N GLN A 261 10.85 9.78 19.21
CA GLN A 261 12.23 10.18 19.51
C GLN A 261 13.13 8.98 19.76
#